data_85f9e72ed84b6377cf888d365be01f1a
#
_entry.id   85f9e72ed84b6377cf888d365be01f1a
#
_cell.length_a   1.000
_cell.length_b   1.000
_cell.length_c   1.000
_cell.angle_alpha   90.00
_cell.angle_beta   90.00
_cell.angle_gamma   90.00
#
_symmetry.space_group_name_H-M   'P 1'
#
loop_
_entity.id
_entity.type
_entity.pdbx_description
1 polymer ?
#
loop_
_entity_poly.entity_id
_entity_poly.type
_entity_poly.pdbx_seq_one_letter_code
_entity_poly.pdbx_strand_id
1 'polypeptide(L)'
;MRSRILSILLLLSVAAFPVGAQTVSQKAKLLNVSYDPTRELYQDFNAAFAKYWKGQTGQDVEIQQSHGGSGKQARSVIDGLEADVVTLALAYDVDAVANSGLLPKNWQTRLPLNSAPYTSTIVFLVRKGNPKHIKDWDDLAKPGVSVISPNPKTSGGARWNYLAAWGYALKKLGNDPAKAKDFVARIYKNVPVLDTGARGSTVTFVERGIGDVLIAWENEAILAVKDIGKGQFEIVAPSLSILAEPSVAVVDKVAAKHKTAAAAKTYLEYLYTPEGQEIAARHYYRPRSASVAAKYADQFPKITLFTIDELFGGWTKAQQTHFADGGVFDQIYGVGK
;
A
#
# COMPACT_ATOMS: atom_id res chain seq x y z
N MET A 1 30.69 3.65 -97.98
CA MET A 1 29.45 4.01 -97.28
C MET A 1 29.54 3.57 -95.87
N ARG A 2 29.76 4.51 -94.90
CA ARG A 2 29.94 4.23 -93.48
C ARG A 2 28.66 4.58 -92.72
N SER A 3 27.94 3.58 -92.17
CA SER A 3 26.75 3.78 -91.34
C SER A 3 27.19 4.06 -89.90
N ARG A 4 26.75 5.18 -89.32
CA ARG A 4 26.95 5.53 -87.92
C ARG A 4 25.71 5.11 -87.15
N ILE A 5 25.86 4.13 -86.21
CA ILE A 5 24.82 3.74 -85.23
C ILE A 5 24.98 4.67 -84.03
N LEU A 6 23.91 5.41 -83.71
CA LEU A 6 23.81 6.31 -82.56
C LEU A 6 23.20 5.51 -81.42
N SER A 7 24.00 5.18 -80.39
CA SER A 7 23.50 4.54 -79.16
C SER A 7 23.02 5.60 -78.20
N ILE A 8 21.74 5.62 -77.93
CA ILE A 8 21.10 6.45 -76.89
C ILE A 8 21.19 5.70 -75.55
N LEU A 9 21.98 6.21 -74.59
CA LEU A 9 22.03 5.76 -73.21
C LEU A 9 20.86 6.40 -72.45
N LEU A 10 19.88 5.59 -72.01
CA LEU A 10 18.79 6.01 -71.15
C LEU A 10 19.27 5.92 -69.69
N LEU A 11 19.55 7.06 -69.04
CA LEU A 11 19.83 7.14 -67.60
C LEU A 11 18.53 7.00 -66.82
N LEU A 12 18.26 5.84 -66.22
CA LEU A 12 17.22 5.68 -65.20
C LEU A 12 17.73 6.28 -63.85
N SER A 13 17.26 7.43 -63.48
CA SER A 13 17.44 7.97 -62.14
C SER A 13 16.48 7.25 -61.16
N VAL A 14 16.99 6.35 -60.34
CA VAL A 14 16.26 5.74 -59.21
C VAL A 14 16.20 6.78 -58.10
N ALA A 15 15.03 7.40 -57.94
CA ALA A 15 14.75 8.25 -56.77
C ALA A 15 14.60 7.35 -55.53
N ALA A 16 15.63 7.32 -54.67
CA ALA A 16 15.56 6.68 -53.38
C ALA A 16 14.66 7.51 -52.45
N PHE A 17 13.43 7.07 -52.22
CA PHE A 17 12.60 7.61 -51.14
C PHE A 17 13.21 7.17 -49.81
N PRO A 18 13.42 8.09 -48.83
CA PRO A 18 13.82 7.68 -47.52
C PRO A 18 12.65 6.89 -46.88
N VAL A 19 12.81 5.59 -46.72
CA VAL A 19 11.95 4.79 -45.85
C VAL A 19 12.16 5.33 -44.46
N GLY A 20 11.25 6.17 -43.99
CA GLY A 20 11.20 6.62 -42.61
C GLY A 20 11.06 5.35 -41.74
N ALA A 21 12.13 4.96 -41.07
CA ALA A 21 12.08 3.96 -40.04
C ALA A 21 11.09 4.45 -38.98
N GLN A 22 9.86 3.94 -39.01
CA GLN A 22 8.96 4.03 -37.88
C GLN A 22 9.67 3.29 -36.74
N THR A 23 10.31 4.05 -35.84
CA THR A 23 10.74 3.55 -34.56
C THR A 23 9.46 3.08 -33.85
N VAL A 24 9.22 1.77 -33.85
CA VAL A 24 8.20 1.18 -32.98
C VAL A 24 8.59 1.58 -31.58
N SER A 25 7.91 2.57 -31.05
CA SER A 25 8.09 3.00 -29.65
C SER A 25 7.83 1.80 -28.78
N GLN A 26 8.89 1.27 -28.18
CA GLN A 26 8.80 0.08 -27.34
C GLN A 26 7.91 0.43 -26.16
N LYS A 27 6.79 -0.29 -26.00
CA LYS A 27 5.84 -0.11 -24.90
C LYS A 27 6.59 -0.23 -23.57
N ALA A 28 6.53 0.82 -22.74
CA ALA A 28 7.12 0.77 -21.41
C ALA A 28 6.38 -0.26 -20.54
N LYS A 29 7.12 -1.07 -19.78
CA LYS A 29 6.53 -2.02 -18.83
C LYS A 29 7.01 -1.66 -17.43
N LEU A 30 6.06 -1.40 -16.53
CA LEU A 30 6.30 -1.12 -15.13
C LEU A 30 5.81 -2.30 -14.28
N LEU A 31 6.57 -2.68 -13.27
CA LEU A 31 6.09 -3.53 -12.18
C LEU A 31 5.92 -2.67 -10.92
N ASN A 32 4.67 -2.56 -10.44
CA ASN A 32 4.34 -2.01 -9.14
C ASN A 32 4.22 -3.14 -8.11
N VAL A 33 5.12 -3.15 -7.13
CA VAL A 33 5.07 -4.08 -6.00
C VAL A 33 4.41 -3.37 -4.82
N SER A 34 3.20 -3.84 -4.44
CA SER A 34 2.30 -3.17 -3.52
C SER A 34 1.86 -4.05 -2.36
N TYR A 35 1.30 -3.44 -1.32
CA TYR A 35 0.68 -4.17 -0.22
C TYR A 35 -0.79 -4.51 -0.52
N ASP A 36 -1.33 -5.51 0.19
CA ASP A 36 -2.61 -6.17 -0.14
C ASP A 36 -3.82 -5.23 -0.34
N PRO A 37 -4.10 -4.26 0.54
CA PRO A 37 -5.33 -3.45 0.48
C PRO A 37 -5.46 -2.54 -0.75
N THR A 38 -4.42 -2.39 -1.55
CA THR A 38 -4.41 -1.47 -2.71
C THR A 38 -4.82 -2.11 -4.03
N ARG A 39 -5.27 -3.36 -4.04
CA ARG A 39 -5.57 -4.10 -5.28
C ARG A 39 -6.53 -3.36 -6.20
N GLU A 40 -7.67 -2.97 -5.66
CA GLU A 40 -8.74 -2.31 -6.41
C GLU A 40 -8.32 -0.87 -6.80
N LEU A 41 -7.63 -0.16 -5.88
CA LEU A 41 -7.10 1.17 -6.15
C LEU A 41 -6.17 1.15 -7.37
N TYR A 42 -5.16 0.27 -7.37
CA TYR A 42 -4.20 0.25 -8.47
C TYR A 42 -4.74 -0.34 -9.76
N GLN A 43 -5.81 -1.12 -9.74
CA GLN A 43 -6.51 -1.53 -10.95
C GLN A 43 -7.05 -0.30 -11.70
N ASP A 44 -7.80 0.57 -11.03
CA ASP A 44 -8.36 1.79 -11.63
C ASP A 44 -7.28 2.84 -11.91
N PHE A 45 -6.34 3.00 -10.98
CA PHE A 45 -5.24 3.95 -11.11
C PHE A 45 -4.36 3.63 -12.31
N ASN A 46 -4.02 2.38 -12.56
CA ASN A 46 -3.20 1.98 -13.69
C ASN A 46 -3.90 2.25 -15.03
N ALA A 47 -5.21 2.04 -15.11
CA ALA A 47 -5.97 2.35 -16.31
C ALA A 47 -5.99 3.87 -16.60
N ALA A 48 -6.19 4.69 -15.56
CA ALA A 48 -6.15 6.14 -15.66
C ALA A 48 -4.75 6.65 -16.02
N PHE A 49 -3.72 6.14 -15.34
CA PHE A 49 -2.34 6.51 -15.63
C PHE A 49 -1.90 6.12 -17.04
N ALA A 50 -2.25 4.95 -17.54
CA ALA A 50 -1.91 4.54 -18.90
C ALA A 50 -2.49 5.50 -19.95
N LYS A 51 -3.73 5.96 -19.75
CA LYS A 51 -4.36 6.97 -20.58
C LYS A 51 -3.65 8.33 -20.49
N TYR A 52 -3.34 8.75 -19.27
CA TYR A 52 -2.61 9.99 -18.99
C TYR A 52 -1.23 9.96 -19.66
N TRP A 53 -0.43 8.89 -19.45
CA TRP A 53 0.90 8.74 -20.03
C TRP A 53 0.87 8.77 -21.54
N LYS A 54 -0.06 8.06 -22.16
CA LYS A 54 -0.23 8.09 -23.62
C LYS A 54 -0.57 9.49 -24.15
N GLY A 55 -1.43 10.22 -23.44
CA GLY A 55 -1.78 11.59 -23.78
C GLY A 55 -0.60 12.56 -23.69
N GLN A 56 0.32 12.36 -22.73
CA GLN A 56 1.49 13.21 -22.52
C GLN A 56 2.66 12.88 -23.46
N THR A 57 2.85 11.60 -23.78
CA THR A 57 4.08 11.13 -24.46
C THR A 57 3.84 10.49 -25.83
N GLY A 58 2.60 10.16 -26.15
CA GLY A 58 2.26 9.34 -27.32
C GLY A 58 2.60 7.85 -27.16
N GLN A 59 3.21 7.44 -26.02
CA GLN A 59 3.67 6.07 -25.77
C GLN A 59 2.66 5.28 -24.96
N ASP A 60 2.52 3.99 -25.27
CA ASP A 60 1.77 3.07 -24.41
C ASP A 60 2.63 2.61 -23.24
N VAL A 61 1.99 2.38 -22.08
CA VAL A 61 2.61 1.78 -20.90
C VAL A 61 1.76 0.59 -20.43
N GLU A 62 2.43 -0.47 -20.02
CA GLU A 62 1.82 -1.62 -19.35
C GLU A 62 2.27 -1.62 -17.90
N ILE A 63 1.31 -1.67 -16.96
CA ILE A 63 1.63 -1.71 -15.53
C ILE A 63 1.19 -3.07 -14.99
N GLN A 64 2.18 -3.85 -14.56
CA GLN A 64 1.98 -5.10 -13.85
C GLN A 64 1.94 -4.85 -12.35
N GLN A 65 1.27 -5.72 -11.61
CA GLN A 65 1.11 -5.58 -10.16
C GLN A 65 1.50 -6.86 -9.44
N SER A 66 2.16 -6.70 -8.29
CA SER A 66 2.34 -7.75 -7.30
C SER A 66 1.77 -7.27 -5.97
N HIS A 67 0.89 -8.05 -5.35
CA HIS A 67 0.26 -7.72 -4.08
C HIS A 67 0.50 -8.78 -3.03
N GLY A 68 0.72 -8.36 -1.79
CA GLY A 68 0.94 -9.26 -0.66
C GLY A 68 1.13 -8.49 0.64
N GLY A 69 1.50 -9.17 1.71
CA GLY A 69 1.91 -8.49 2.94
C GLY A 69 3.12 -7.58 2.69
N SER A 70 3.08 -6.34 3.15
CA SER A 70 4.06 -5.29 2.81
C SER A 70 5.51 -5.70 3.10
N GLY A 71 5.79 -6.25 4.28
CA GLY A 71 7.13 -6.75 4.62
C GLY A 71 7.58 -7.92 3.74
N LYS A 72 6.64 -8.81 3.35
CA LYS A 72 6.91 -9.89 2.38
C LYS A 72 7.23 -9.32 1.00
N GLN A 73 6.50 -8.31 0.55
CA GLN A 73 6.74 -7.64 -0.73
C GLN A 73 8.09 -6.93 -0.76
N ALA A 74 8.44 -6.18 0.30
CA ALA A 74 9.77 -5.59 0.44
C ALA A 74 10.90 -6.64 0.34
N ARG A 75 10.74 -7.77 1.03
CA ARG A 75 11.68 -8.89 0.97
C ARG A 75 11.79 -9.45 -0.44
N SER A 76 10.68 -9.66 -1.15
CA SER A 76 10.71 -10.16 -2.53
C SER A 76 11.49 -9.23 -3.46
N VAL A 77 11.38 -7.91 -3.30
CA VAL A 77 12.17 -6.94 -4.07
C VAL A 77 13.66 -7.02 -3.72
N ILE A 78 14.00 -7.12 -2.44
CA ILE A 78 15.40 -7.30 -1.98
C ILE A 78 15.99 -8.59 -2.53
N ASP A 79 15.21 -9.67 -2.59
CA ASP A 79 15.61 -11.00 -3.07
C ASP A 79 15.60 -11.12 -4.60
N GLY A 80 15.32 -10.04 -5.35
CA GLY A 80 15.49 -9.95 -6.79
C GLY A 80 14.23 -9.81 -7.64
N LEU A 81 13.04 -9.59 -7.04
CA LEU A 81 11.85 -9.19 -7.80
C LEU A 81 12.06 -7.78 -8.37
N GLU A 82 12.19 -7.67 -9.68
CA GLU A 82 12.55 -6.44 -10.39
C GLU A 82 11.37 -5.45 -10.46
N ALA A 83 11.05 -4.83 -9.34
CA ALA A 83 10.05 -3.79 -9.23
C ALA A 83 10.57 -2.45 -9.75
N ASP A 84 9.83 -1.76 -10.61
CA ASP A 84 10.12 -0.37 -11.02
C ASP A 84 9.73 0.62 -9.94
N VAL A 85 8.61 0.35 -9.25
CA VAL A 85 8.12 1.12 -8.11
C VAL A 85 7.66 0.20 -6.99
N VAL A 86 7.79 0.68 -5.76
CA VAL A 86 7.19 0.07 -4.58
C VAL A 86 6.16 1.01 -3.99
N THR A 87 5.00 0.46 -3.59
CA THR A 87 3.91 1.18 -2.94
C THR A 87 3.50 0.37 -1.72
N LEU A 88 4.19 0.59 -0.60
CA LEU A 88 4.16 -0.27 0.58
C LEU A 88 3.36 0.34 1.73
N ALA A 89 2.99 -0.48 2.70
CA ALA A 89 2.12 -0.08 3.79
C ALA A 89 2.74 0.93 4.76
N LEU A 90 4.07 1.03 4.80
CA LEU A 90 4.80 1.84 5.79
C LEU A 90 6.24 2.12 5.35
N ALA A 91 6.79 3.22 5.84
CA ALA A 91 8.11 3.71 5.46
C ALA A 91 9.24 2.71 5.75
N TYR A 92 9.21 1.99 6.86
CA TYR A 92 10.26 1.03 7.20
C TYR A 92 10.43 -0.08 6.13
N ASP A 93 9.36 -0.52 5.49
CA ASP A 93 9.46 -1.54 4.45
C ASP A 93 10.15 -0.97 3.18
N VAL A 94 9.95 0.32 2.88
CA VAL A 94 10.70 1.04 1.82
C VAL A 94 12.15 1.27 2.24
N ASP A 95 12.40 1.62 3.51
CA ASP A 95 13.75 1.76 4.07
C ASP A 95 14.55 0.45 3.95
N ALA A 96 13.90 -0.70 4.15
CA ALA A 96 14.55 -1.99 3.96
C ALA A 96 15.04 -2.19 2.51
N VAL A 97 14.23 -1.80 1.53
CA VAL A 97 14.61 -1.81 0.10
C VAL A 97 15.72 -0.78 -0.18
N ALA A 98 15.67 0.41 0.44
CA ALA A 98 16.72 1.42 0.32
C ALA A 98 18.04 0.95 0.93
N ASN A 99 17.99 0.27 2.07
CA ASN A 99 19.17 -0.27 2.74
C ASN A 99 19.85 -1.41 1.94
N SER A 100 19.13 -2.12 1.06
CA SER A 100 19.73 -3.05 0.10
C SER A 100 20.44 -2.34 -1.07
N GLY A 101 20.34 -1.01 -1.13
CA GLY A 101 20.97 -0.19 -2.16
C GLY A 101 20.24 -0.15 -3.50
N LEU A 102 18.98 -0.57 -3.56
CA LEU A 102 18.16 -0.57 -4.78
C LEU A 102 17.57 0.82 -5.09
N LEU A 103 17.39 1.67 -4.07
CA LEU A 103 16.96 3.06 -4.18
C LEU A 103 17.69 3.94 -3.15
N PRO A 104 17.71 5.27 -3.33
CA PRO A 104 18.41 6.18 -2.42
C PRO A 104 17.78 6.25 -1.03
N LYS A 105 18.60 6.44 0.01
CA LYS A 105 18.12 6.56 1.41
C LYS A 105 17.24 7.79 1.66
N ASN A 106 17.36 8.83 0.84
CA ASN A 106 16.54 10.04 0.93
C ASN A 106 15.23 9.95 0.14
N TRP A 107 14.75 8.75 -0.15
CA TRP A 107 13.55 8.50 -0.96
C TRP A 107 12.31 9.25 -0.47
N GLN A 108 12.14 9.41 0.85
CA GLN A 108 10.99 10.10 1.44
C GLN A 108 10.87 11.57 1.04
N THR A 109 12.00 12.24 0.74
CA THR A 109 12.01 13.66 0.36
C THR A 109 11.80 13.89 -1.15
N ARG A 110 11.67 12.82 -1.92
CA ARG A 110 11.57 12.90 -3.39
C ARG A 110 10.16 13.18 -3.91
N LEU A 111 9.15 12.91 -3.10
CA LEU A 111 7.76 13.20 -3.38
C LEU A 111 7.13 13.97 -2.21
N PRO A 112 6.03 14.69 -2.43
CA PRO A 112 5.37 15.44 -1.37
C PRO A 112 4.95 14.57 -0.18
N LEU A 113 4.80 15.20 1.01
CA LEU A 113 4.24 14.58 2.20
C LEU A 113 4.96 13.30 2.61
N ASN A 114 6.30 13.34 2.61
CA ASN A 114 7.17 12.19 2.91
C ASN A 114 6.89 10.96 2.03
N SER A 115 6.57 11.20 0.76
CA SER A 115 6.24 10.14 -0.21
C SER A 115 5.03 9.28 0.21
N ALA A 116 4.06 9.89 0.92
CA ALA A 116 2.81 9.26 1.34
C ALA A 116 1.61 9.95 0.67
N PRO A 117 1.17 9.49 -0.52
CA PRO A 117 0.18 10.18 -1.35
C PRO A 117 -1.25 10.15 -0.79
N TYR A 118 -1.55 9.24 0.08
CA TYR A 118 -2.83 9.09 0.77
C TYR A 118 -2.59 8.53 2.18
N THR A 119 -3.63 8.56 3.01
CA THR A 119 -3.59 7.99 4.36
C THR A 119 -4.76 7.03 4.58
N SER A 120 -4.69 6.32 5.68
CA SER A 120 -5.76 5.51 6.23
C SER A 120 -5.63 5.47 7.75
N THR A 121 -6.44 4.68 8.40
CA THR A 121 -6.33 4.38 9.83
C THR A 121 -6.80 2.96 10.11
N ILE A 122 -6.81 2.58 11.38
CA ILE A 122 -7.25 1.28 11.83
C ILE A 122 -8.62 1.42 12.51
N VAL A 123 -9.54 0.57 12.10
CA VAL A 123 -10.90 0.46 12.62
C VAL A 123 -11.23 -1.01 12.92
N PHE A 124 -12.41 -1.25 13.46
CA PHE A 124 -12.92 -2.61 13.68
C PHE A 124 -14.05 -2.90 12.71
N LEU A 125 -13.99 -4.07 12.08
CA LEU A 125 -15.10 -4.63 11.32
C LEU A 125 -15.76 -5.71 12.19
N VAL A 126 -17.05 -5.57 12.43
CA VAL A 126 -17.84 -6.49 13.26
C VAL A 126 -18.99 -7.08 12.47
N ARG A 127 -19.56 -8.18 12.95
CA ARG A 127 -20.77 -8.78 12.39
C ARG A 127 -21.95 -7.82 12.54
N LYS A 128 -22.92 -7.89 11.64
CA LYS A 128 -24.13 -7.06 11.69
C LYS A 128 -24.82 -7.16 13.05
N GLY A 129 -25.23 -6.01 13.58
CA GLY A 129 -25.83 -5.89 14.90
C GLY A 129 -24.83 -5.99 16.05
N ASN A 130 -23.53 -6.08 15.76
CA ASN A 130 -22.44 -6.09 16.74
C ASN A 130 -22.71 -6.99 17.97
N PRO A 131 -22.85 -8.32 17.80
CA PRO A 131 -23.31 -9.23 18.86
C PRO A 131 -22.42 -9.26 20.10
N LYS A 132 -21.15 -8.89 19.95
CA LYS A 132 -20.17 -8.80 21.05
C LYS A 132 -20.10 -7.41 21.70
N HIS A 133 -20.94 -6.47 21.25
CA HIS A 133 -20.98 -5.11 21.77
C HIS A 133 -19.61 -4.41 21.78
N ILE A 134 -18.81 -4.64 20.72
CA ILE A 134 -17.51 -4.02 20.55
C ILE A 134 -17.69 -2.51 20.33
N LYS A 135 -17.05 -1.69 21.17
CA LYS A 135 -17.11 -0.23 21.10
C LYS A 135 -15.71 0.40 20.98
N ASP A 136 -14.73 -0.22 21.64
CA ASP A 136 -13.36 0.28 21.67
C ASP A 136 -12.36 -0.86 21.89
N TRP A 137 -11.07 -0.53 21.91
CA TRP A 137 -9.95 -1.46 22.08
C TRP A 137 -10.07 -2.36 23.33
N ASP A 138 -10.66 -1.85 24.43
CA ASP A 138 -10.84 -2.66 25.65
C ASP A 138 -11.70 -3.90 25.43
N ASP A 139 -12.66 -3.79 24.53
CA ASP A 139 -13.57 -4.89 24.26
C ASP A 139 -12.86 -6.05 23.56
N LEU A 140 -11.79 -5.75 22.78
CA LEU A 140 -10.98 -6.75 22.10
C LEU A 140 -10.13 -7.57 23.08
N ALA A 141 -9.82 -7.00 24.25
CA ALA A 141 -9.04 -7.66 25.31
C ALA A 141 -9.91 -8.55 26.25
N LYS A 142 -11.24 -8.54 26.09
CA LYS A 142 -12.17 -9.33 26.91
C LYS A 142 -12.08 -10.82 26.55
N PRO A 143 -12.15 -11.72 27.56
CA PRO A 143 -12.30 -13.15 27.28
C PRO A 143 -13.55 -13.46 26.44
N GLY A 144 -13.43 -14.42 25.52
CA GLY A 144 -14.54 -14.86 24.68
C GLY A 144 -14.85 -13.96 23.48
N VAL A 145 -14.01 -12.98 23.19
CA VAL A 145 -13.99 -12.21 21.94
C VAL A 145 -12.92 -12.78 21.02
N SER A 146 -13.31 -13.28 19.85
CA SER A 146 -12.36 -13.80 18.85
C SER A 146 -11.95 -12.68 17.89
N VAL A 147 -10.67 -12.33 17.92
CA VAL A 147 -10.09 -11.21 17.16
C VAL A 147 -9.32 -11.73 15.94
N ILE A 148 -9.57 -11.15 14.78
CA ILE A 148 -8.79 -11.45 13.57
C ILE A 148 -7.84 -10.29 13.29
N SER A 149 -6.57 -10.61 13.07
CA SER A 149 -5.52 -9.68 12.67
C SER A 149 -4.41 -10.42 11.91
N PRO A 150 -3.78 -9.83 10.90
CA PRO A 150 -2.68 -10.49 10.22
C PRO A 150 -1.39 -10.50 11.08
N ASN A 151 -0.35 -11.18 10.56
CA ASN A 151 0.92 -11.34 11.26
C ASN A 151 1.83 -10.12 11.09
N PRO A 152 2.25 -9.44 12.16
CA PRO A 152 3.17 -8.30 12.08
C PRO A 152 4.56 -8.60 11.49
N LYS A 153 4.98 -9.87 11.46
CA LYS A 153 6.25 -10.26 10.83
C LYS A 153 6.20 -10.21 9.30
N THR A 154 5.02 -10.28 8.70
CA THR A 154 4.84 -10.32 7.22
C THR A 154 3.98 -9.19 6.68
N SER A 155 3.05 -8.68 7.48
CA SER A 155 2.06 -7.68 7.11
C SER A 155 2.37 -6.32 7.72
N GLY A 156 2.53 -5.30 6.87
CA GLY A 156 2.61 -3.91 7.35
C GLY A 156 1.31 -3.45 8.00
N GLY A 157 0.15 -3.90 7.50
CA GLY A 157 -1.15 -3.63 8.12
C GLY A 157 -1.23 -4.15 9.55
N ALA A 158 -0.69 -5.33 9.81
CA ALA A 158 -0.63 -5.89 11.15
C ALA A 158 0.24 -5.05 12.11
N ARG A 159 1.32 -4.45 11.60
CA ARG A 159 2.14 -3.53 12.42
C ARG A 159 1.34 -2.29 12.80
N TRP A 160 0.57 -1.72 11.86
CA TRP A 160 -0.35 -0.63 12.17
C TRP A 160 -1.42 -1.03 13.18
N ASN A 161 -2.04 -2.22 13.04
CA ASN A 161 -3.03 -2.74 14.00
C ASN A 161 -2.45 -2.85 15.42
N TYR A 162 -1.26 -3.44 15.53
CA TYR A 162 -0.55 -3.59 16.79
C TYR A 162 -0.22 -2.24 17.44
N LEU A 163 0.36 -1.31 16.65
CA LEU A 163 0.73 0.00 17.16
C LEU A 163 -0.47 0.88 17.50
N ALA A 164 -1.61 0.73 16.80
CA ALA A 164 -2.86 1.39 17.16
C ALA A 164 -3.35 0.93 18.55
N ALA A 165 -3.36 -0.38 18.79
CA ALA A 165 -3.73 -0.94 20.10
C ALA A 165 -2.75 -0.51 21.21
N TRP A 166 -1.45 -0.52 20.92
CA TRP A 166 -0.42 -0.11 21.85
C TRP A 166 -0.51 1.39 22.20
N GLY A 167 -0.69 2.24 21.20
CA GLY A 167 -0.84 3.68 21.40
C GLY A 167 -2.10 4.05 22.20
N TYR A 168 -3.21 3.36 21.95
CA TYR A 168 -4.40 3.47 22.79
C TYR A 168 -4.09 3.11 24.25
N ALA A 169 -3.44 1.97 24.49
CA ALA A 169 -3.08 1.54 25.83
C ALA A 169 -2.15 2.54 26.54
N LEU A 170 -1.13 3.08 25.85
CA LEU A 170 -0.28 4.12 26.43
C LEU A 170 -1.07 5.33 26.89
N LYS A 171 -1.93 5.88 26.02
CA LYS A 171 -2.75 7.07 26.34
C LYS A 171 -3.71 6.82 27.49
N LYS A 172 -4.31 5.63 27.54
CA LYS A 172 -5.27 5.26 28.58
C LYS A 172 -4.65 4.91 29.92
N LEU A 173 -3.46 4.29 29.90
CA LEU A 173 -2.84 3.69 31.10
C LEU A 173 -1.66 4.50 31.65
N GLY A 174 -1.62 5.83 31.37
CA GLY A 174 -0.65 6.74 31.94
C GLY A 174 0.75 6.63 31.33
N ASN A 175 0.86 6.30 30.04
CA ASN A 175 2.11 6.14 29.29
C ASN A 175 3.05 5.06 29.88
N ASP A 176 2.48 4.02 30.47
CA ASP A 176 3.19 2.88 31.05
C ASP A 176 3.39 1.77 30.00
N PRO A 177 4.61 1.52 29.49
CA PRO A 177 4.85 0.48 28.48
C PRO A 177 4.60 -0.95 28.99
N ALA A 178 4.74 -1.23 30.29
CA ALA A 178 4.47 -2.56 30.84
C ALA A 178 2.97 -2.86 30.79
N LYS A 179 2.14 -1.89 31.22
CA LYS A 179 0.69 -2.01 31.12
C LYS A 179 0.21 -2.06 29.67
N ALA A 180 0.83 -1.32 28.75
CA ALA A 180 0.52 -1.40 27.33
C ALA A 180 0.84 -2.79 26.77
N LYS A 181 2.00 -3.37 27.14
CA LYS A 181 2.35 -4.75 26.78
C LYS A 181 1.32 -5.77 27.24
N ASP A 182 0.91 -5.71 28.51
CA ASP A 182 -0.08 -6.61 29.07
C ASP A 182 -1.45 -6.46 28.38
N PHE A 183 -1.82 -5.23 28.05
CA PHE A 183 -3.05 -4.94 27.31
C PHE A 183 -3.04 -5.56 25.91
N VAL A 184 -1.99 -5.32 25.14
CA VAL A 184 -1.84 -5.86 23.79
C VAL A 184 -1.70 -7.39 23.83
N ALA A 185 -1.03 -7.95 24.83
CA ALA A 185 -0.95 -9.39 25.03
C ALA A 185 -2.33 -10.03 25.20
N ARG A 186 -3.25 -9.39 25.95
CA ARG A 186 -4.63 -9.87 26.08
C ARG A 186 -5.38 -9.85 24.74
N ILE A 187 -5.20 -8.85 23.91
CA ILE A 187 -5.79 -8.81 22.57
C ILE A 187 -5.25 -9.99 21.73
N TYR A 188 -3.92 -10.17 21.69
CA TYR A 188 -3.30 -11.24 20.89
C TYR A 188 -3.57 -12.65 21.41
N LYS A 189 -3.89 -12.80 22.70
CA LYS A 189 -4.41 -14.07 23.26
C LYS A 189 -5.76 -14.46 22.63
N ASN A 190 -6.53 -13.48 22.21
CA ASN A 190 -7.82 -13.66 21.54
C ASN A 190 -7.70 -13.85 20.02
N VAL A 191 -6.49 -13.84 19.45
CA VAL A 191 -6.24 -14.01 18.01
C VAL A 191 -5.97 -15.49 17.70
N PRO A 192 -6.93 -16.21 17.10
CA PRO A 192 -6.79 -17.64 16.83
C PRO A 192 -5.90 -17.93 15.62
N VAL A 193 -5.77 -17.00 14.68
CA VAL A 193 -5.01 -17.17 13.43
C VAL A 193 -4.35 -15.86 13.04
N LEU A 194 -3.11 -15.95 12.54
CA LEU A 194 -2.36 -14.83 11.96
C LEU A 194 -2.17 -15.08 10.46
N ASP A 195 -2.99 -14.44 9.64
CA ASP A 195 -2.84 -14.48 8.19
C ASP A 195 -1.59 -13.71 7.73
N THR A 196 -1.05 -14.04 6.56
CA THR A 196 0.20 -13.45 6.06
C THR A 196 0.06 -11.99 5.61
N GLY A 197 -1.17 -11.51 5.40
CA GLY A 197 -1.47 -10.14 4.95
C GLY A 197 -2.89 -9.71 5.30
N ALA A 198 -3.17 -8.41 5.15
CA ALA A 198 -4.45 -7.82 5.53
C ALA A 198 -5.63 -8.43 4.75
N ARG A 199 -5.51 -8.62 3.43
CA ARG A 199 -6.56 -9.25 2.62
C ARG A 199 -6.84 -10.70 3.06
N GLY A 200 -5.82 -11.45 3.49
CA GLY A 200 -5.99 -12.79 4.07
C GLY A 200 -6.90 -12.75 5.30
N SER A 201 -6.68 -11.80 6.20
CA SER A 201 -7.52 -11.61 7.39
C SER A 201 -8.94 -11.16 7.04
N THR A 202 -9.10 -10.30 6.02
CA THR A 202 -10.43 -9.96 5.49
C THR A 202 -11.17 -11.19 4.97
N VAL A 203 -10.52 -12.04 4.19
CA VAL A 203 -11.08 -13.31 3.70
C VAL A 203 -11.44 -14.26 4.87
N THR A 204 -10.53 -14.40 5.85
CA THR A 204 -10.76 -15.22 7.03
C THR A 204 -12.01 -14.75 7.81
N PHE A 205 -12.15 -13.44 7.97
CA PHE A 205 -13.30 -12.89 8.69
C PHE A 205 -14.58 -12.88 7.83
N VAL A 206 -14.53 -12.34 6.61
CA VAL A 206 -15.73 -12.11 5.78
C VAL A 206 -16.23 -13.39 5.14
N GLU A 207 -15.36 -14.16 4.48
CA GLU A 207 -15.75 -15.29 3.66
C GLU A 207 -15.79 -16.60 4.46
N ARG A 208 -14.79 -16.83 5.34
CA ARG A 208 -14.72 -18.06 6.15
C ARG A 208 -15.55 -17.97 7.42
N GLY A 209 -16.05 -16.80 7.78
CA GLY A 209 -16.91 -16.62 8.95
C GLY A 209 -16.19 -16.75 10.30
N ILE A 210 -14.86 -16.68 10.35
CA ILE A 210 -14.05 -16.86 11.56
C ILE A 210 -13.90 -15.53 12.29
N GLY A 211 -14.04 -15.51 13.60
CA GLY A 211 -13.85 -14.34 14.48
C GLY A 211 -15.11 -13.51 14.69
N ASP A 212 -15.10 -12.74 15.76
CA ASP A 212 -16.14 -11.79 16.15
C ASP A 212 -15.84 -10.36 15.66
N VAL A 213 -14.56 -10.01 15.58
CA VAL A 213 -14.06 -8.71 15.17
C VAL A 213 -12.78 -8.84 14.37
N LEU A 214 -12.68 -8.08 13.26
CA LEU A 214 -11.45 -7.91 12.49
C LEU A 214 -10.87 -6.52 12.79
N ILE A 215 -9.61 -6.48 13.24
CA ILE A 215 -8.84 -5.23 13.27
C ILE A 215 -8.37 -4.98 11.84
N ALA A 216 -8.91 -3.95 11.19
CA ALA A 216 -8.75 -3.73 9.76
C ALA A 216 -8.26 -2.32 9.42
N TRP A 217 -7.64 -2.20 8.27
CA TRP A 217 -7.54 -0.92 7.58
C TRP A 217 -8.93 -0.36 7.32
N GLU A 218 -9.09 0.96 7.45
CA GLU A 218 -10.36 1.63 7.20
C GLU A 218 -10.91 1.36 5.79
N ASN A 219 -10.05 1.44 4.77
CA ASN A 219 -10.43 1.14 3.40
C ASN A 219 -10.89 -0.32 3.19
N GLU A 220 -10.23 -1.30 3.82
CA GLU A 220 -10.66 -2.71 3.78
C GLU A 220 -12.00 -2.91 4.49
N ALA A 221 -12.22 -2.24 5.61
CA ALA A 221 -13.48 -2.33 6.34
C ALA A 221 -14.63 -1.71 5.54
N ILE A 222 -14.42 -0.56 4.90
CA ILE A 222 -15.43 0.08 4.05
C ILE A 222 -15.73 -0.79 2.82
N LEU A 223 -14.70 -1.33 2.17
CA LEU A 223 -14.83 -2.27 1.04
C LEU A 223 -15.64 -3.51 1.46
N ALA A 224 -15.36 -4.07 2.63
CA ALA A 224 -16.08 -5.23 3.15
C ALA A 224 -17.56 -4.94 3.37
N VAL A 225 -17.91 -3.77 3.91
CA VAL A 225 -19.30 -3.38 4.17
C VAL A 225 -20.07 -3.08 2.88
N LYS A 226 -19.44 -2.33 1.95
CA LYS A 226 -20.12 -1.83 0.75
C LYS A 226 -20.15 -2.85 -0.39
N ASP A 227 -19.05 -3.54 -0.63
CA ASP A 227 -18.84 -4.26 -1.89
C ASP A 227 -18.81 -5.79 -1.69
N ILE A 228 -18.09 -6.28 -0.66
CA ILE A 228 -17.88 -7.72 -0.47
C ILE A 228 -18.97 -8.34 0.40
N GLY A 229 -19.27 -7.76 1.54
CA GLY A 229 -20.12 -8.35 2.58
C GLY A 229 -21.60 -7.99 2.50
N LYS A 230 -22.02 -7.14 1.56
CA LYS A 230 -23.42 -6.78 1.26
C LYS A 230 -24.28 -6.54 2.51
N GLY A 231 -23.83 -5.72 3.43
CA GLY A 231 -24.57 -5.34 4.64
C GLY A 231 -24.57 -6.40 5.77
N GLN A 232 -23.67 -7.38 5.73
CA GLN A 232 -23.50 -8.37 6.82
C GLN A 232 -22.53 -7.87 7.91
N PHE A 233 -21.92 -6.73 7.74
CA PHE A 233 -20.90 -6.19 8.64
C PHE A 233 -21.15 -4.72 8.95
N GLU A 234 -20.57 -4.27 10.04
CA GLU A 234 -20.60 -2.89 10.52
C GLU A 234 -19.20 -2.45 10.90
N ILE A 235 -18.91 -1.15 10.71
CA ILE A 235 -17.64 -0.56 11.12
C ILE A 235 -17.83 0.08 12.50
N VAL A 236 -16.95 -0.27 13.43
CA VAL A 236 -16.81 0.40 14.71
C VAL A 236 -15.53 1.24 14.67
N ALA A 237 -15.68 2.54 14.78
CA ALA A 237 -14.57 3.48 14.89
C ALA A 237 -14.09 3.53 16.34
N PRO A 238 -12.82 3.20 16.65
CA PRO A 238 -12.32 3.31 18.02
C PRO A 238 -12.18 4.79 18.43
N SER A 239 -12.15 5.04 19.74
CA SER A 239 -11.98 6.40 20.29
C SER A 239 -10.63 7.03 19.90
N LEU A 240 -9.60 6.21 19.70
CA LEU A 240 -8.24 6.60 19.32
C LEU A 240 -7.64 5.55 18.39
N SER A 241 -6.99 6.01 17.32
CA SER A 241 -6.27 5.14 16.39
C SER A 241 -4.99 5.80 15.89
N ILE A 242 -4.27 5.16 14.99
CA ILE A 242 -3.02 5.64 14.41
C ILE A 242 -3.25 6.18 13.00
N LEU A 243 -2.58 7.30 12.66
CA LEU A 243 -2.51 7.79 11.29
C LEU A 243 -1.59 6.86 10.49
N ALA A 244 -2.17 6.08 9.60
CA ALA A 244 -1.42 5.20 8.73
C ALA A 244 -1.04 5.91 7.42
N GLU A 245 0.26 5.93 7.11
CA GLU A 245 0.84 6.62 5.96
C GLU A 245 1.56 5.62 5.04
N PRO A 246 0.84 5.01 4.09
CA PRO A 246 1.45 4.15 3.07
C PRO A 246 2.44 4.94 2.23
N SER A 247 3.61 4.37 2.01
CA SER A 247 4.74 5.05 1.39
C SER A 247 5.05 4.49 0.00
N VAL A 248 5.49 5.36 -0.90
CA VAL A 248 5.78 5.01 -2.29
C VAL A 248 7.18 5.48 -2.70
N ALA A 249 7.87 4.68 -3.53
CA ALA A 249 9.19 5.04 -4.04
C ALA A 249 9.48 4.38 -5.40
N VAL A 250 10.26 5.07 -6.23
CA VAL A 250 10.89 4.48 -7.42
C VAL A 250 12.04 3.60 -6.96
N VAL A 251 12.15 2.40 -7.52
CA VAL A 251 13.31 1.51 -7.33
C VAL A 251 14.35 1.85 -8.40
N ASP A 252 15.18 2.84 -8.13
CA ASP A 252 16.02 3.51 -9.13
C ASP A 252 16.90 2.58 -9.94
N LYS A 253 17.53 1.58 -9.31
CA LYS A 253 18.40 0.63 -10.03
C LYS A 253 17.62 -0.21 -11.05
N VAL A 254 16.41 -0.62 -10.69
CA VAL A 254 15.56 -1.43 -11.58
C VAL A 254 14.98 -0.55 -12.69
N ALA A 255 14.44 0.61 -12.34
CA ALA A 255 13.89 1.54 -13.31
C ALA A 255 14.95 2.02 -14.33
N ALA A 256 16.21 2.21 -13.90
CA ALA A 256 17.32 2.51 -14.80
C ALA A 256 17.65 1.32 -15.73
N LYS A 257 17.71 0.10 -15.19
CA LYS A 257 17.94 -1.14 -15.96
C LYS A 257 16.87 -1.34 -17.04
N HIS A 258 15.59 -1.13 -16.68
CA HIS A 258 14.44 -1.29 -17.58
C HIS A 258 14.24 -0.08 -18.51
N LYS A 259 14.96 1.02 -18.32
CA LYS A 259 14.77 2.30 -19.01
C LYS A 259 13.38 2.92 -18.78
N THR A 260 12.80 2.66 -17.61
CA THR A 260 11.46 3.08 -17.21
C THR A 260 11.46 4.25 -16.23
N ALA A 261 12.62 4.82 -15.89
CA ALA A 261 12.76 5.82 -14.82
C ALA A 261 11.80 7.02 -14.96
N ALA A 262 11.60 7.55 -16.17
CA ALA A 262 10.66 8.64 -16.41
C ALA A 262 9.21 8.21 -16.16
N ALA A 263 8.80 7.06 -16.68
CA ALA A 263 7.45 6.52 -16.49
C ALA A 263 7.19 6.16 -15.01
N ALA A 264 8.15 5.54 -14.32
CA ALA A 264 8.06 5.21 -12.90
C ALA A 264 7.92 6.46 -12.01
N LYS A 265 8.71 7.51 -12.29
CA LYS A 265 8.61 8.79 -11.59
C LYS A 265 7.23 9.42 -11.80
N THR A 266 6.82 9.57 -13.06
CA THR A 266 5.52 10.17 -13.40
C THR A 266 4.35 9.36 -12.85
N TYR A 267 4.46 8.01 -12.79
CA TYR A 267 3.47 7.13 -12.19
C TYR A 267 3.23 7.45 -10.71
N LEU A 268 4.28 7.68 -9.95
CA LEU A 268 4.15 8.05 -8.53
C LEU A 268 3.69 9.51 -8.35
N GLU A 269 4.14 10.43 -9.21
CA GLU A 269 3.69 11.83 -9.19
C GLU A 269 2.20 11.95 -9.52
N TYR A 270 1.67 11.10 -10.39
CA TYR A 270 0.25 11.07 -10.74
C TYR A 270 -0.67 10.75 -9.55
N LEU A 271 -0.17 10.03 -8.51
CA LEU A 271 -0.90 9.82 -7.25
C LEU A 271 -1.27 11.13 -6.53
N TYR A 272 -0.51 12.21 -6.75
CA TYR A 272 -0.72 13.52 -6.12
C TYR A 272 -1.57 14.47 -6.98
N THR A 273 -1.90 14.09 -8.20
CA THR A 273 -2.79 14.89 -9.06
C THR A 273 -4.23 14.84 -8.53
N PRO A 274 -5.09 15.83 -8.89
CA PRO A 274 -6.50 15.76 -8.51
C PRO A 274 -7.18 14.44 -8.89
N GLU A 275 -6.89 13.91 -10.08
CA GLU A 275 -7.44 12.63 -10.55
C GLU A 275 -6.91 11.43 -9.72
N GLY A 276 -5.62 11.38 -9.45
CA GLY A 276 -5.01 10.34 -8.59
C GLY A 276 -5.59 10.37 -7.17
N GLN A 277 -5.81 11.56 -6.61
CA GLN A 277 -6.42 11.75 -5.31
C GLN A 277 -7.90 11.35 -5.28
N GLU A 278 -8.64 11.63 -6.36
CA GLU A 278 -10.03 11.17 -6.49
C GLU A 278 -10.13 9.64 -6.62
N ILE A 279 -9.21 9.01 -7.35
CA ILE A 279 -9.14 7.55 -7.44
C ILE A 279 -8.87 6.97 -6.04
N ALA A 280 -7.91 7.51 -5.30
CA ALA A 280 -7.62 7.07 -3.93
C ALA A 280 -8.87 7.19 -3.03
N ALA A 281 -9.59 8.31 -3.08
CA ALA A 281 -10.79 8.54 -2.28
C ALA A 281 -11.94 7.58 -2.65
N ARG A 282 -12.16 7.28 -3.94
CA ARG A 282 -13.17 6.30 -4.38
C ARG A 282 -12.87 4.89 -3.87
N HIS A 283 -11.58 4.57 -3.66
CA HIS A 283 -11.13 3.31 -3.07
C HIS A 283 -10.91 3.40 -1.55
N TYR A 284 -11.60 4.36 -0.91
CA TYR A 284 -11.68 4.49 0.55
C TYR A 284 -10.37 4.84 1.25
N TYR A 285 -9.39 5.39 0.52
CA TYR A 285 -8.22 6.02 1.13
C TYR A 285 -8.48 7.51 1.39
N ARG A 286 -7.99 8.02 2.51
CA ARG A 286 -8.12 9.43 2.86
C ARG A 286 -7.17 10.26 1.97
N PRO A 287 -7.70 11.11 1.08
CA PRO A 287 -6.85 11.88 0.17
C PRO A 287 -6.10 12.99 0.91
N ARG A 288 -4.96 13.39 0.38
CA ARG A 288 -4.15 14.51 0.90
C ARG A 288 -4.59 15.86 0.32
N SER A 289 -5.27 15.88 -0.80
CA SER A 289 -5.85 17.08 -1.39
C SER A 289 -7.03 17.56 -0.57
N ALA A 290 -6.99 18.81 -0.04
CA ALA A 290 -8.04 19.37 0.79
C ALA A 290 -9.39 19.43 0.04
N SER A 291 -9.40 19.78 -1.24
CA SER A 291 -10.62 19.82 -2.07
C SER A 291 -11.25 18.45 -2.25
N VAL A 292 -10.43 17.44 -2.52
CA VAL A 292 -10.91 16.04 -2.65
C VAL A 292 -11.35 15.52 -1.29
N ALA A 293 -10.61 15.80 -0.21
CA ALA A 293 -10.97 15.39 1.14
C ALA A 293 -12.33 15.97 1.57
N ALA A 294 -12.61 17.22 1.24
CA ALA A 294 -13.92 17.83 1.52
C ALA A 294 -15.06 17.14 0.76
N LYS A 295 -14.84 16.77 -0.50
CA LYS A 295 -15.82 16.06 -1.34
C LYS A 295 -16.17 14.67 -0.80
N TYR A 296 -15.25 14.00 -0.15
CA TYR A 296 -15.40 12.62 0.37
C TYR A 296 -15.49 12.55 1.89
N ALA A 297 -15.70 13.70 2.58
CA ALA A 297 -15.63 13.77 4.05
C ALA A 297 -16.61 12.81 4.76
N ASP A 298 -17.82 12.67 4.23
CA ASP A 298 -18.87 11.81 4.81
C ASP A 298 -18.57 10.31 4.69
N GLN A 299 -17.58 9.94 3.90
CA GLN A 299 -17.17 8.54 3.72
C GLN A 299 -16.37 8.02 4.92
N PHE A 300 -15.74 8.90 5.67
CA PHE A 300 -14.77 8.55 6.69
C PHE A 300 -15.28 8.91 8.10
N PRO A 301 -15.27 7.97 9.05
CA PRO A 301 -15.59 8.27 10.44
C PRO A 301 -14.59 9.26 11.03
N LYS A 302 -15.06 10.10 11.95
CA LYS A 302 -14.20 11.00 12.74
C LYS A 302 -13.54 10.19 13.84
N ILE A 303 -12.22 10.07 13.79
CA ILE A 303 -11.41 9.33 14.76
C ILE A 303 -10.27 10.24 15.21
N THR A 304 -9.98 10.27 16.51
CA THR A 304 -8.75 10.90 17.02
C THR A 304 -7.56 10.05 16.61
N LEU A 305 -6.57 10.68 15.97
CA LEU A 305 -5.39 9.98 15.46
C LEU A 305 -4.12 10.49 16.12
N PHE A 306 -3.21 9.60 16.43
CA PHE A 306 -1.81 9.91 16.75
C PHE A 306 -0.92 9.44 15.61
N THR A 307 0.31 9.98 15.54
CA THR A 307 1.29 9.59 14.54
C THR A 307 2.31 8.59 15.09
N ILE A 308 3.01 7.89 14.18
CA ILE A 308 4.11 7.00 14.55
C ILE A 308 5.23 7.77 15.29
N ASP A 309 5.48 9.01 14.91
CA ASP A 309 6.53 9.84 15.49
C ASP A 309 6.18 10.29 16.91
N GLU A 310 4.91 10.69 17.15
CA GLU A 310 4.45 11.17 18.47
C GLU A 310 4.59 10.12 19.57
N LEU A 311 4.23 8.87 19.31
CA LEU A 311 4.19 7.86 20.36
C LEU A 311 5.35 6.86 20.33
N PHE A 312 5.97 6.67 19.17
CA PHE A 312 6.99 5.62 18.99
C PHE A 312 8.36 6.16 18.59
N GLY A 313 8.47 7.47 18.28
CA GLY A 313 9.71 8.09 17.81
C GLY A 313 10.13 7.59 16.43
N GLY A 314 9.15 7.29 15.59
CA GLY A 314 9.34 6.88 14.20
C GLY A 314 9.44 5.36 13.97
N TRP A 315 9.42 4.99 12.70
CA TRP A 315 9.37 3.58 12.29
C TRP A 315 10.59 2.77 12.67
N THR A 316 11.79 3.33 12.59
CA THR A 316 13.03 2.61 12.95
C THR A 316 13.01 2.16 14.41
N LYS A 317 12.62 3.05 15.33
CA LYS A 317 12.50 2.73 16.74
C LYS A 317 11.35 1.75 17.02
N ALA A 318 10.20 1.97 16.41
CA ALA A 318 9.05 1.07 16.53
C ALA A 318 9.39 -0.36 16.07
N GLN A 319 10.07 -0.50 14.93
CA GLN A 319 10.50 -1.79 14.40
C GLN A 319 11.49 -2.49 15.34
N GLN A 320 12.49 -1.77 15.81
CA GLN A 320 13.51 -2.30 16.74
C GLN A 320 12.86 -2.81 18.03
N THR A 321 11.97 -2.00 18.61
CA THR A 321 11.35 -2.32 19.91
C THR A 321 10.32 -3.45 19.79
N HIS A 322 9.47 -3.39 18.78
CA HIS A 322 8.27 -4.23 18.74
C HIS A 322 8.36 -5.42 17.79
N PHE A 323 9.03 -5.30 16.63
CA PHE A 323 8.91 -6.27 15.54
C PHE A 323 10.21 -6.94 15.11
N ALA A 324 11.37 -6.48 15.60
CA ALA A 324 12.63 -7.20 15.42
C ALA A 324 12.57 -8.59 16.08
N ASP A 325 13.48 -9.47 15.71
CA ASP A 325 13.55 -10.80 16.32
C ASP A 325 13.84 -10.67 17.82
N GLY A 326 13.03 -11.33 18.63
CA GLY A 326 13.04 -11.19 20.09
C GLY A 326 12.37 -9.90 20.60
N GLY A 327 11.81 -9.07 19.71
CA GLY A 327 11.08 -7.86 20.06
C GLY A 327 9.81 -8.14 20.87
N VAL A 328 9.11 -7.07 21.28
CA VAL A 328 7.97 -7.19 22.19
C VAL A 328 6.86 -8.06 21.60
N PHE A 329 6.63 -8.03 20.28
CA PHE A 329 5.64 -8.89 19.65
C PHE A 329 5.95 -10.38 19.83
N ASP A 330 7.21 -10.79 19.64
CA ASP A 330 7.63 -12.18 19.86
C ASP A 330 7.46 -12.62 21.30
N GLN A 331 7.70 -11.74 22.25
CA GLN A 331 7.48 -11.98 23.66
C GLN A 331 6.00 -12.13 24.02
N ILE A 332 5.11 -11.36 23.37
CA ILE A 332 3.66 -11.45 23.58
C ILE A 332 3.09 -12.72 22.97
N TYR A 333 3.47 -13.04 21.73
CA TYR A 333 2.87 -14.12 20.94
C TYR A 333 3.54 -15.48 21.17
N GLY A 334 4.81 -15.51 21.57
CA GLY A 334 5.58 -16.72 21.86
C GLY A 334 5.32 -17.33 23.24
N VAL A 335 4.71 -16.59 24.17
CA VAL A 335 4.40 -17.04 25.54
C VAL A 335 3.00 -17.65 25.55
N GLY A 336 2.87 -18.90 25.13
CA GLY A 336 1.62 -19.65 25.30
C GLY A 336 1.13 -20.43 24.07
N LYS A 337 2.00 -20.73 23.14
CA LYS A 337 1.73 -21.69 22.05
C LYS A 337 2.73 -22.81 22.05
#